data_ac75afef37174b112e6c2e3920abb2b7
#
_entry.id   ac75afef37174b112e6c2e3920abb2b7
#
_cell.length_a   1.000
_cell.length_b   1.000
_cell.length_c   1.000
_cell.angle_alpha   90.00
_cell.angle_beta   90.00
_cell.angle_gamma   90.00
#
_symmetry.space_group_name_H-M   'P 1'
#
loop_
_entity.id
_entity.type
_entity.pdbx_description
1 polymer ?
#
loop_
_entity_poly.entity_id
_entity_poly.type
_entity_poly.pdbx_seq_one_letter_code
_entity_poly.pdbx_strand_id
1 'polypeptide(L)'
;MGIKNLNNLLRKKCPDVFIETHLSEYAFKKLAVDVSLFMCKFKAICGDRWLTSFVNLVQCLRRNEIHCVFIYDNGAPNEKSGEREERVKQREKTEQKVIELDMALDKYYMTGEIEPILMDLHDKIEKQSVPVQRLLTKAIQPPKFDIKSVKEKIEKMKNYNIKITPEDFQKTRELFDILQIPYYIAPLEAECMCADLCKRGIVDGVLSEDTDVLAYGSPIFLTKIDTKNDTCVLIKYEEVLESLKLTQEQFLDLCIMCGCDYNKNIPKIGGEKSFNYISKYKSIEEIERNMNIDVTVLNHVRTRELFTNYERHEVKKILYCGSPDFEKVKEFMKDNGINIDIEKLRSSFVHEDLIFVDE
;
A
#
# COMPACT_ATOMS: atom_id res chain seq x y z
N MET A 1 4.54 1.47 -1.57
CA MET A 1 4.17 2.69 -2.32
C MET A 1 4.60 3.88 -1.47
N GLY A 2 4.43 5.09 -1.97
CA GLY A 2 4.77 6.33 -1.27
C GLY A 2 6.24 6.73 -1.36
N ILE A 3 6.78 7.24 -0.27
CA ILE A 3 8.14 7.78 -0.23
C ILE A 3 9.17 6.73 -0.63
N LYS A 4 9.96 7.03 -1.66
CA LYS A 4 10.95 6.11 -2.25
C LYS A 4 12.01 5.69 -1.22
N ASN A 5 12.18 4.39 -1.04
CA ASN A 5 13.16 3.80 -0.12
C ASN A 5 13.03 4.19 1.36
N LEU A 6 11.99 4.92 1.79
CA LEU A 6 11.82 5.32 3.17
C LEU A 6 11.75 4.10 4.11
N ASN A 7 10.92 3.10 3.79
CA ASN A 7 10.82 1.89 4.60
C ASN A 7 12.19 1.17 4.79
N ASN A 8 12.99 1.08 3.72
CA ASN A 8 14.32 0.48 3.81
C ASN A 8 15.27 1.32 4.68
N LEU A 9 15.18 2.65 4.57
CA LEU A 9 15.95 3.57 5.38
C LEU A 9 15.59 3.43 6.87
N LEU A 10 14.30 3.43 7.20
CA LEU A 10 13.81 3.27 8.56
C LEU A 10 14.23 1.93 9.16
N ARG A 11 14.06 0.82 8.42
CA ARG A 11 14.51 -0.51 8.86
C ARG A 11 16.01 -0.59 9.16
N LYS A 12 16.81 0.22 8.47
CA LYS A 12 18.26 0.26 8.69
C LYS A 12 18.64 1.19 9.83
N LYS A 13 17.97 2.33 10.00
CA LYS A 13 18.34 3.39 10.97
C LYS A 13 17.64 3.24 12.31
N CYS A 14 16.42 2.77 12.30
CA CYS A 14 15.57 2.62 13.49
C CYS A 14 14.71 1.35 13.38
N PRO A 15 15.32 0.14 13.37
CA PRO A 15 14.58 -1.12 13.24
C PRO A 15 13.54 -1.32 14.34
N ASP A 16 13.78 -0.80 15.52
CA ASP A 16 12.96 -1.00 16.72
C ASP A 16 11.61 -0.25 16.66
N VAL A 17 11.43 0.70 15.74
CA VAL A 17 10.13 1.38 15.53
C VAL A 17 9.11 0.49 14.81
N PHE A 18 9.52 -0.67 14.28
CA PHE A 18 8.65 -1.64 13.62
C PHE A 18 8.19 -2.69 14.64
N ILE A 19 7.10 -2.42 15.32
CA ILE A 19 6.58 -3.25 16.40
C ILE A 19 5.56 -4.23 15.82
N GLU A 20 5.83 -5.53 15.91
CA GLU A 20 4.82 -6.54 15.60
C GLU A 20 3.76 -6.55 16.70
N THR A 21 2.50 -6.35 16.33
CA THR A 21 1.40 -6.12 17.24
C THR A 21 0.21 -7.01 16.86
N HIS A 22 -0.46 -7.61 17.85
CA HIS A 22 -1.70 -8.31 17.63
C HIS A 22 -2.85 -7.30 17.51
N LEU A 23 -3.79 -7.54 16.57
CA LEU A 23 -4.89 -6.62 16.30
C LEU A 23 -5.82 -6.40 17.49
N SER A 24 -5.94 -7.37 18.41
CA SER A 24 -6.75 -7.21 19.64
C SER A 24 -6.30 -6.03 20.52
N GLU A 25 -5.08 -5.52 20.37
CA GLU A 25 -4.64 -4.30 21.07
C GLU A 25 -5.36 -3.04 20.58
N TYR A 26 -6.02 -3.15 19.44
CA TYR A 26 -6.87 -2.12 18.85
C TYR A 26 -8.37 -2.41 19.00
N ALA A 27 -8.75 -3.33 19.91
CA ALA A 27 -10.15 -3.60 20.22
C ALA A 27 -10.86 -2.29 20.63
N PHE A 28 -12.09 -2.09 20.12
CA PHE A 28 -12.93 -0.90 20.29
C PHE A 28 -12.36 0.40 19.70
N LYS A 29 -11.24 0.33 18.99
CA LYS A 29 -10.62 1.46 18.30
C LYS A 29 -11.17 1.62 16.89
N LYS A 30 -11.05 2.85 16.35
CA LYS A 30 -11.41 3.20 14.98
C LYS A 30 -10.16 3.30 14.12
N LEU A 31 -10.11 2.56 13.01
CA LEU A 31 -9.00 2.61 12.05
C LEU A 31 -9.48 3.15 10.70
N ALA A 32 -8.77 4.16 10.17
CA ALA A 32 -8.96 4.59 8.79
C ALA A 32 -8.19 3.70 7.83
N VAL A 33 -8.83 3.30 6.72
CA VAL A 33 -8.30 2.34 5.75
C VAL A 33 -8.41 2.94 4.35
N ASP A 34 -7.30 3.04 3.64
CA ASP A 34 -7.28 3.44 2.24
C ASP A 34 -7.80 2.32 1.33
N VAL A 35 -8.91 2.56 0.63
CA VAL A 35 -9.54 1.59 -0.27
C VAL A 35 -8.69 1.31 -1.48
N SER A 36 -8.16 2.36 -2.13
CA SER A 36 -7.45 2.25 -3.40
C SER A 36 -6.19 1.42 -3.28
N LEU A 37 -5.46 1.59 -2.20
CA LEU A 37 -4.27 0.81 -1.91
C LEU A 37 -4.59 -0.69 -1.76
N PHE A 38 -5.58 -1.02 -0.93
CA PHE A 38 -5.98 -2.43 -0.73
C PHE A 38 -6.60 -3.03 -1.98
N MET A 39 -7.34 -2.26 -2.78
CA MET A 39 -7.88 -2.72 -4.05
C MET A 39 -6.76 -3.07 -5.04
N CYS A 40 -5.76 -2.21 -5.21
CA CYS A 40 -4.57 -2.49 -6.00
C CYS A 40 -3.87 -3.78 -5.53
N LYS A 41 -3.65 -3.90 -4.22
CA LYS A 41 -2.99 -5.05 -3.61
C LYS A 41 -3.78 -6.34 -3.83
N PHE A 42 -5.08 -6.33 -3.53
CA PHE A 42 -5.90 -7.54 -3.61
C PHE A 42 -6.11 -8.00 -5.06
N LYS A 43 -6.31 -7.07 -6.00
CA LYS A 43 -6.37 -7.42 -7.43
C LYS A 43 -5.05 -8.01 -7.92
N ALA A 44 -3.91 -7.41 -7.56
CA ALA A 44 -2.60 -7.91 -7.96
C ALA A 44 -2.28 -9.30 -7.41
N ILE A 45 -2.73 -9.62 -6.19
CA ILE A 45 -2.41 -10.90 -5.53
C ILE A 45 -3.46 -11.97 -5.82
N CYS A 46 -4.75 -11.61 -5.80
CA CYS A 46 -5.87 -12.54 -5.80
C CYS A 46 -6.62 -12.59 -7.15
N GLY A 47 -6.28 -11.71 -8.12
CA GLY A 47 -6.98 -11.62 -9.40
C GLY A 47 -8.49 -11.45 -9.19
N ASP A 48 -9.32 -12.28 -9.83
CA ASP A 48 -10.78 -12.20 -9.75
C ASP A 48 -11.37 -12.39 -8.35
N ARG A 49 -10.60 -12.94 -7.41
CA ARG A 49 -11.02 -13.13 -6.01
C ARG A 49 -10.70 -11.93 -5.10
N TRP A 50 -10.36 -10.78 -5.66
CA TRP A 50 -9.97 -9.58 -4.90
C TRP A 50 -11.04 -9.13 -3.89
N LEU A 51 -12.33 -9.25 -4.25
CA LEU A 51 -13.45 -8.85 -3.38
C LEU A 51 -13.56 -9.76 -2.14
N THR A 52 -13.26 -11.06 -2.29
CA THR A 52 -13.11 -11.99 -1.17
C THR A 52 -12.08 -11.51 -0.16
N SER A 53 -11.00 -10.88 -0.64
CA SER A 53 -9.94 -10.35 0.25
C SER A 53 -10.41 -9.13 1.05
N PHE A 54 -11.32 -8.30 0.51
CA PHE A 54 -11.97 -7.25 1.30
C PHE A 54 -12.87 -7.82 2.39
N VAL A 55 -13.68 -8.84 2.09
CA VAL A 55 -14.49 -9.53 3.12
C VAL A 55 -13.60 -10.11 4.20
N ASN A 56 -12.50 -10.77 3.84
CA ASN A 56 -11.54 -11.31 4.81
C ASN A 56 -10.87 -10.22 5.65
N LEU A 57 -10.56 -9.06 5.06
CA LEU A 57 -10.01 -7.91 5.81
C LEU A 57 -11.02 -7.39 6.82
N VAL A 58 -12.26 -7.14 6.39
CA VAL A 58 -13.34 -6.71 7.30
C VAL A 58 -13.57 -7.74 8.39
N GLN A 59 -13.68 -9.02 8.04
CA GLN A 59 -13.85 -10.09 9.02
C GLN A 59 -12.72 -10.12 10.05
N CYS A 60 -11.47 -9.96 9.62
CA CYS A 60 -10.31 -9.89 10.49
C CYS A 60 -10.40 -8.70 11.46
N LEU A 61 -10.72 -7.51 10.97
CA LEU A 61 -10.85 -6.33 11.81
C LEU A 61 -12.02 -6.49 12.80
N ARG A 62 -13.18 -6.95 12.33
CA ARG A 62 -14.38 -7.09 13.18
C ARG A 62 -14.23 -8.16 14.24
N ARG A 63 -13.62 -9.31 13.95
CA ARG A 63 -13.40 -10.34 14.99
C ARG A 63 -12.43 -9.92 16.09
N ASN A 64 -11.59 -8.91 15.82
CA ASN A 64 -10.75 -8.23 16.81
C ASN A 64 -11.41 -6.98 17.40
N GLU A 65 -12.73 -6.81 17.21
CA GLU A 65 -13.53 -5.70 17.75
C GLU A 65 -13.10 -4.31 17.23
N ILE A 66 -12.38 -4.26 16.12
CA ILE A 66 -11.91 -3.01 15.51
C ILE A 66 -13.01 -2.45 14.61
N HIS A 67 -13.29 -1.15 14.75
CA HIS A 67 -14.17 -0.40 13.86
C HIS A 67 -13.38 0.25 12.75
N CYS A 68 -13.57 -0.20 11.52
CA CYS A 68 -12.89 0.37 10.36
C CYS A 68 -13.76 1.40 9.64
N VAL A 69 -13.13 2.44 9.12
CA VAL A 69 -13.71 3.39 8.17
C VAL A 69 -12.88 3.38 6.90
N PHE A 70 -13.54 3.17 5.77
CA PHE A 70 -12.86 3.12 4.48
C PHE A 70 -12.87 4.50 3.81
N ILE A 71 -11.72 4.92 3.29
CA ILE A 71 -11.57 6.21 2.63
C ILE A 71 -11.27 5.99 1.15
N TYR A 72 -12.06 6.63 0.29
CA TYR A 72 -11.88 6.61 -1.16
C TYR A 72 -11.19 7.88 -1.64
N ASP A 73 -10.34 7.74 -2.66
CA ASP A 73 -9.81 8.89 -3.40
C ASP A 73 -10.90 9.60 -4.21
N ASN A 74 -10.77 10.93 -4.34
CA ASN A 74 -11.57 11.75 -5.24
C ASN A 74 -10.70 12.45 -6.30
N GLY A 75 -9.43 12.12 -6.37
CA GLY A 75 -8.48 12.70 -7.29
C GLY A 75 -7.08 12.73 -6.72
N ALA A 76 -6.24 13.58 -7.28
CA ALA A 76 -4.90 13.87 -6.76
C ALA A 76 -4.45 15.25 -7.23
N PRO A 77 -3.50 15.89 -6.53
CA PRO A 77 -2.90 17.14 -6.96
C PRO A 77 -2.29 17.05 -8.36
N ASN A 78 -2.23 18.19 -9.06
CA ASN A 78 -1.68 18.27 -10.41
C ASN A 78 -0.20 17.84 -10.48
N GLU A 79 0.53 18.05 -9.39
CA GLU A 79 1.94 17.69 -9.24
C GLU A 79 2.17 16.16 -9.36
N LYS A 80 1.15 15.34 -9.10
CA LYS A 80 1.19 13.89 -9.28
C LYS A 80 0.98 13.43 -10.74
N SER A 81 0.69 14.35 -11.67
CA SER A 81 0.42 14.02 -13.09
C SER A 81 1.60 13.28 -13.74
N GLY A 82 2.82 13.74 -13.53
CA GLY A 82 4.02 13.13 -14.11
C GLY A 82 4.24 11.69 -13.63
N GLU A 83 3.99 11.41 -12.36
CA GLU A 83 4.08 10.06 -11.81
C GLU A 83 2.96 9.16 -12.36
N ARG A 84 1.73 9.70 -12.49
CA ARG A 84 0.61 8.97 -13.11
C ARG A 84 0.90 8.60 -14.57
N GLU A 85 1.46 9.53 -15.36
CA GLU A 85 1.87 9.25 -16.74
C GLU A 85 2.96 8.19 -16.81
N GLU A 86 3.94 8.23 -15.93
CA GLU A 86 5.00 7.21 -15.86
C GLU A 86 4.40 5.83 -15.52
N ARG A 87 3.45 5.76 -14.57
CA ARG A 87 2.72 4.51 -14.26
C ARG A 87 1.92 3.99 -15.44
N VAL A 88 1.24 4.85 -16.20
CA VAL A 88 0.50 4.45 -17.41
C VAL A 88 1.46 3.86 -18.45
N LYS A 89 2.53 4.58 -18.79
CA LYS A 89 3.57 4.11 -19.73
C LYS A 89 4.20 2.77 -19.28
N GLN A 90 4.43 2.59 -17.99
CA GLN A 90 4.98 1.35 -17.47
C GLN A 90 3.98 0.19 -17.57
N ARG A 91 2.68 0.45 -17.35
CA ARG A 91 1.62 -0.54 -17.56
C ARG A 91 1.53 -0.97 -19.02
N GLU A 92 1.51 -0.02 -19.95
CA GLU A 92 1.47 -0.29 -21.39
C GLU A 92 2.66 -1.15 -21.84
N LYS A 93 3.88 -0.81 -21.38
CA LYS A 93 5.08 -1.63 -21.64
C LYS A 93 4.97 -3.04 -21.06
N THR A 94 4.38 -3.18 -19.87
CA THR A 94 4.19 -4.48 -19.24
C THR A 94 3.13 -5.29 -19.99
N GLU A 95 2.03 -4.65 -20.41
CA GLU A 95 0.96 -5.27 -21.20
C GLU A 95 1.50 -5.81 -22.54
N GLN A 96 2.24 -4.96 -23.27
CA GLN A 96 2.88 -5.37 -24.53
C GLN A 96 3.81 -6.58 -24.33
N LYS A 97 4.64 -6.53 -23.28
CA LYS A 97 5.55 -7.63 -22.96
C LYS A 97 4.81 -8.91 -22.57
N VAL A 98 3.69 -8.82 -21.87
CA VAL A 98 2.86 -9.98 -21.53
C VAL A 98 2.27 -10.62 -22.79
N ILE A 99 1.78 -9.80 -23.74
CA ILE A 99 1.26 -10.29 -25.04
C ILE A 99 2.35 -11.05 -25.79
N GLU A 100 3.57 -10.49 -25.90
CA GLU A 100 4.70 -11.15 -26.56
C GLU A 100 5.09 -12.48 -25.89
N LEU A 101 5.08 -12.52 -24.54
CA LEU A 101 5.37 -13.73 -23.79
C LEU A 101 4.28 -14.80 -23.94
N ASP A 102 2.99 -14.42 -24.00
CA ASP A 102 1.91 -15.35 -24.23
C ASP A 102 2.00 -15.98 -25.63
N MET A 103 2.25 -15.14 -26.66
CA MET A 103 2.43 -15.65 -28.03
C MET A 103 3.60 -16.63 -28.13
N ALA A 104 4.73 -16.32 -27.46
CA ALA A 104 5.89 -17.21 -27.40
C ALA A 104 5.59 -18.51 -26.63
N LEU A 105 4.78 -18.43 -25.57
CA LEU A 105 4.35 -19.58 -24.79
C LEU A 105 3.43 -20.51 -25.63
N ASP A 106 2.48 -19.94 -26.37
CA ASP A 106 1.60 -20.68 -27.25
C ASP A 106 2.39 -21.39 -28.36
N LYS A 107 3.37 -20.70 -28.97
CA LYS A 107 4.28 -21.30 -29.95
C LYS A 107 5.07 -22.46 -29.37
N TYR A 108 5.60 -22.30 -28.15
CA TYR A 108 6.27 -23.38 -27.44
C TYR A 108 5.39 -24.61 -27.26
N TYR A 109 4.12 -24.44 -26.89
CA TYR A 109 3.19 -25.57 -26.74
C TYR A 109 2.86 -26.24 -28.07
N MET A 110 2.87 -25.52 -29.20
CA MET A 110 2.60 -26.04 -30.51
C MET A 110 3.82 -26.73 -31.14
N THR A 111 5.01 -26.19 -30.99
CA THR A 111 6.21 -26.60 -31.75
C THR A 111 7.32 -27.20 -30.90
N GLY A 112 7.31 -26.99 -29.57
CA GLY A 112 8.40 -27.30 -28.67
C GLY A 112 9.58 -26.34 -28.77
N GLU A 113 9.53 -25.30 -29.61
CA GLU A 113 10.60 -24.32 -29.80
C GLU A 113 10.56 -23.26 -28.69
N ILE A 114 11.72 -23.02 -28.04
CA ILE A 114 11.81 -22.01 -26.99
C ILE A 114 12.31 -20.70 -27.61
N GLU A 115 11.46 -19.70 -27.63
CA GLU A 115 11.83 -18.37 -28.11
C GLU A 115 12.76 -17.63 -27.14
N PRO A 116 13.65 -16.74 -27.62
CA PRO A 116 14.61 -16.01 -26.80
C PRO A 116 13.96 -15.24 -25.62
N ILE A 117 12.75 -14.67 -25.82
CA ILE A 117 12.05 -13.92 -24.77
C ILE A 117 11.65 -14.80 -23.57
N LEU A 118 11.34 -16.08 -23.80
CA LEU A 118 11.05 -17.04 -22.72
C LEU A 118 12.34 -17.45 -21.98
N MET A 119 13.46 -17.61 -22.70
CA MET A 119 14.76 -17.88 -22.09
C MET A 119 15.21 -16.70 -21.23
N ASP A 120 15.10 -15.48 -21.73
CA ASP A 120 15.43 -14.26 -20.99
C ASP A 120 14.62 -14.12 -19.70
N LEU A 121 13.31 -14.50 -19.75
CA LEU A 121 12.46 -14.49 -18.58
C LEU A 121 12.87 -15.57 -17.58
N HIS A 122 13.15 -16.77 -18.05
CA HIS A 122 13.64 -17.89 -17.24
C HIS A 122 14.95 -17.54 -16.52
N ASP A 123 15.92 -16.98 -17.24
CA ASP A 123 17.20 -16.55 -16.65
C ASP A 123 17.05 -15.50 -15.57
N LYS A 124 16.07 -14.57 -15.74
CA LYS A 124 15.73 -13.58 -14.71
C LYS A 124 15.13 -14.19 -13.45
N ILE A 125 14.28 -15.22 -13.61
CA ILE A 125 13.68 -15.96 -12.50
C ILE A 125 14.79 -16.70 -11.73
N GLU A 126 15.67 -17.42 -12.44
CA GLU A 126 16.77 -18.14 -11.84
C GLU A 126 17.72 -17.23 -11.05
N LYS A 127 18.11 -16.08 -11.61
CA LYS A 127 18.96 -15.09 -10.93
C LYS A 127 18.33 -14.54 -9.65
N GLN A 128 17.01 -14.43 -9.58
CA GLN A 128 16.28 -13.96 -8.39
C GLN A 128 16.14 -15.06 -7.31
N SER A 129 16.15 -16.34 -7.70
CA SER A 129 15.93 -17.47 -6.81
C SER A 129 17.19 -18.00 -6.12
N VAL A 130 18.40 -17.63 -6.58
CA VAL A 130 19.67 -18.14 -6.03
C VAL A 130 20.22 -17.19 -4.95
N PRO A 131 20.33 -17.60 -3.67
CA PRO A 131 21.06 -16.84 -2.66
C PRO A 131 22.51 -16.63 -3.09
N VAL A 132 23.06 -15.44 -2.86
CA VAL A 132 24.43 -15.02 -3.25
C VAL A 132 25.51 -16.04 -2.83
N GLN A 133 25.32 -16.76 -1.74
CA GLN A 133 26.23 -17.80 -1.25
C GLN A 133 26.30 -19.07 -2.13
N ARG A 134 25.29 -19.36 -2.95
CA ARG A 134 25.29 -20.53 -3.85
C ARG A 134 25.97 -20.27 -5.20
N LEU A 135 26.20 -19.02 -5.55
CA LEU A 135 26.87 -18.63 -6.80
C LEU A 135 28.38 -19.07 -6.84
N LEU A 136 28.96 -19.32 -5.69
CA LEU A 136 30.41 -19.68 -5.58
C LEU A 136 30.67 -21.17 -5.66
N THR A 137 29.67 -22.05 -5.65
CA THR A 137 29.87 -23.51 -5.52
C THR A 137 29.20 -24.39 -6.57
N LYS A 138 28.43 -23.84 -7.51
CA LYS A 138 27.83 -24.64 -8.58
C LYS A 138 28.74 -24.74 -9.80
N ALA A 139 29.21 -25.97 -10.06
CA ALA A 139 29.66 -26.39 -11.39
C ALA A 139 28.54 -26.10 -12.40
N ILE A 140 28.86 -25.38 -13.46
CA ILE A 140 27.97 -24.82 -14.44
C ILE A 140 27.36 -25.95 -15.28
N GLN A 141 26.25 -26.53 -14.86
CA GLN A 141 25.30 -27.09 -15.84
C GLN A 141 24.33 -25.98 -16.21
N PRO A 142 24.04 -25.74 -17.51
CA PRO A 142 23.04 -24.77 -17.91
C PRO A 142 21.71 -25.14 -17.24
N PRO A 143 21.00 -24.19 -16.63
CA PRO A 143 19.73 -24.48 -15.98
C PRO A 143 18.77 -25.08 -17.00
N LYS A 144 18.18 -26.22 -16.65
CA LYS A 144 17.15 -26.85 -17.49
C LYS A 144 15.96 -25.88 -17.54
N PHE A 145 15.52 -25.53 -18.76
CA PHE A 145 14.39 -24.65 -18.97
C PHE A 145 13.15 -25.16 -18.22
N ASP A 146 12.62 -24.36 -17.30
CA ASP A 146 11.43 -24.68 -16.51
C ASP A 146 10.24 -23.82 -16.97
N ILE A 147 9.43 -24.40 -17.86
CA ILE A 147 8.24 -23.77 -18.42
C ILE A 147 7.18 -23.43 -17.34
N LYS A 148 7.14 -24.20 -16.25
CA LYS A 148 6.17 -23.97 -15.16
C LYS A 148 6.46 -22.67 -14.45
N SER A 149 7.72 -22.44 -14.08
CA SER A 149 8.13 -21.18 -13.43
C SER A 149 7.95 -19.96 -14.34
N VAL A 150 8.18 -20.12 -15.66
CA VAL A 150 7.93 -19.08 -16.65
C VAL A 150 6.44 -18.75 -16.73
N LYS A 151 5.57 -19.76 -16.86
CA LYS A 151 4.11 -19.58 -16.88
C LYS A 151 3.60 -18.88 -15.61
N GLU A 152 4.01 -19.32 -14.43
CA GLU A 152 3.63 -18.70 -13.16
C GLU A 152 4.07 -17.22 -13.09
N LYS A 153 5.23 -16.90 -13.66
CA LYS A 153 5.72 -15.52 -13.71
C LYS A 153 4.87 -14.66 -14.67
N ILE A 154 4.51 -15.19 -15.84
CA ILE A 154 3.63 -14.51 -16.80
C ILE A 154 2.26 -14.22 -16.15
N GLU A 155 1.65 -15.20 -15.50
CA GLU A 155 0.37 -15.02 -14.80
C GLU A 155 0.49 -13.94 -13.68
N LYS A 156 1.57 -13.94 -12.91
CA LYS A 156 1.83 -12.86 -11.95
C LYS A 156 1.95 -11.49 -12.63
N MET A 157 2.62 -11.41 -13.79
CA MET A 157 2.72 -10.13 -14.52
C MET A 157 1.36 -9.65 -15.01
N LYS A 158 0.47 -10.54 -15.47
CA LYS A 158 -0.92 -10.21 -15.83
C LYS A 158 -1.67 -9.65 -14.63
N ASN A 159 -1.60 -10.31 -13.50
CA ASN A 159 -2.28 -9.87 -12.27
C ASN A 159 -1.79 -8.51 -11.77
N TYR A 160 -0.49 -8.20 -11.88
CA TYR A 160 0.03 -6.88 -11.53
C TYR A 160 -0.40 -5.76 -12.51
N ASN A 161 -0.83 -6.11 -13.72
CA ASN A 161 -1.25 -5.13 -14.74
C ASN A 161 -2.76 -4.87 -14.76
N ILE A 162 -3.51 -5.37 -13.79
CA ILE A 162 -4.96 -5.20 -13.71
C ILE A 162 -5.31 -3.72 -13.50
N LYS A 163 -6.27 -3.24 -14.30
CA LYS A 163 -6.87 -1.91 -14.13
C LYS A 163 -7.96 -1.96 -13.06
N ILE A 164 -7.99 -0.94 -12.21
CA ILE A 164 -9.13 -0.69 -11.32
C ILE A 164 -10.15 0.11 -12.11
N THR A 165 -11.40 -0.31 -12.05
CA THR A 165 -12.51 0.31 -12.79
C THR A 165 -13.49 1.00 -11.83
N PRO A 166 -14.35 1.91 -12.32
CA PRO A 166 -15.43 2.49 -11.51
C PRO A 166 -16.37 1.44 -10.90
N GLU A 167 -16.60 0.33 -11.62
CA GLU A 167 -17.42 -0.80 -11.16
C GLU A 167 -16.80 -1.50 -9.95
N ASP A 168 -15.48 -1.57 -9.87
CA ASP A 168 -14.78 -2.13 -8.71
C ASP A 168 -15.05 -1.31 -7.45
N PHE A 169 -14.98 0.02 -7.57
CA PHE A 169 -15.32 0.93 -6.48
C PHE A 169 -16.80 0.84 -6.10
N GLN A 170 -17.69 0.68 -7.08
CA GLN A 170 -19.10 0.49 -6.80
C GLN A 170 -19.36 -0.79 -6.01
N LYS A 171 -18.74 -1.91 -6.40
CA LYS A 171 -18.85 -3.19 -5.69
C LYS A 171 -18.32 -3.11 -4.24
N THR A 172 -17.24 -2.39 -4.00
CA THR A 172 -16.78 -2.21 -2.60
C THR A 172 -17.71 -1.35 -1.79
N ARG A 173 -18.32 -0.29 -2.36
CA ARG A 173 -19.33 0.52 -1.65
C ARG A 173 -20.57 -0.30 -1.32
N GLU A 174 -21.09 -1.07 -2.27
CA GLU A 174 -22.21 -1.98 -2.06
C GLU A 174 -21.90 -2.98 -0.94
N LEU A 175 -20.71 -3.57 -0.94
CA LEU A 175 -20.24 -4.46 0.12
C LEU A 175 -20.22 -3.76 1.49
N PHE A 176 -19.69 -2.54 1.58
CA PHE A 176 -19.62 -1.80 2.84
C PHE A 176 -21.00 -1.36 3.32
N ASP A 177 -21.91 -0.95 2.42
CA ASP A 177 -23.30 -0.64 2.76
C ASP A 177 -24.03 -1.86 3.36
N ILE A 178 -23.89 -3.04 2.75
CA ILE A 178 -24.49 -4.29 3.22
C ILE A 178 -23.88 -4.73 4.57
N LEU A 179 -22.56 -4.55 4.73
CA LEU A 179 -21.86 -4.86 5.98
C LEU A 179 -21.98 -3.77 7.04
N GLN A 180 -22.70 -2.66 6.75
CA GLN A 180 -22.84 -1.51 7.65
C GLN A 180 -21.48 -0.96 8.12
N ILE A 181 -20.51 -0.88 7.20
CA ILE A 181 -19.19 -0.31 7.43
C ILE A 181 -19.18 1.14 6.93
N PRO A 182 -18.83 2.13 7.75
CA PRO A 182 -18.74 3.51 7.29
C PRO A 182 -17.62 3.72 6.26
N TYR A 183 -17.88 4.56 5.28
CA TYR A 183 -16.88 5.01 4.32
C TYR A 183 -17.10 6.48 3.95
N TYR A 184 -16.01 7.11 3.50
CA TYR A 184 -16.02 8.52 3.07
C TYR A 184 -15.20 8.68 1.78
N ILE A 185 -15.48 9.77 1.09
CA ILE A 185 -14.70 10.19 -0.08
C ILE A 185 -13.81 11.34 0.36
N ALA A 186 -12.52 11.20 0.21
CA ALA A 186 -11.57 12.25 0.54
C ALA A 186 -11.75 13.49 -0.37
N PRO A 187 -11.38 14.69 0.06
CA PRO A 187 -11.33 15.86 -0.85
C PRO A 187 -10.44 15.62 -2.06
N LEU A 188 -9.31 14.94 -1.88
CA LEU A 188 -8.37 14.51 -2.92
C LEU A 188 -7.92 13.06 -2.66
N GLU A 189 -6.81 12.85 -1.95
CA GLU A 189 -6.16 11.55 -1.73
C GLU A 189 -6.57 10.95 -0.39
N ALA A 190 -6.85 9.64 -0.39
CA ALA A 190 -7.32 8.90 0.78
C ALA A 190 -6.28 8.89 1.92
N GLU A 191 -4.98 8.70 1.61
CA GLU A 191 -3.91 8.69 2.59
C GLU A 191 -3.79 10.01 3.36
N CYS A 192 -4.02 11.13 2.67
CA CYS A 192 -4.06 12.47 3.29
C CYS A 192 -5.20 12.56 4.31
N MET A 193 -6.42 12.18 3.92
CA MET A 193 -7.59 12.20 4.81
C MET A 193 -7.42 11.21 5.96
N CYS A 194 -6.93 10.00 5.73
CA CYS A 194 -6.64 9.03 6.79
C CYS A 194 -5.70 9.61 7.85
N ALA A 195 -4.58 10.21 7.40
CA ALA A 195 -3.61 10.83 8.29
C ALA A 195 -4.21 12.03 9.06
N ASP A 196 -5.01 12.88 8.40
CA ASP A 196 -5.68 14.02 9.04
C ASP A 196 -6.69 13.58 10.11
N LEU A 197 -7.50 12.57 9.83
CA LEU A 197 -8.44 12.01 10.81
C LEU A 197 -7.72 11.46 12.03
N CYS A 198 -6.58 10.79 11.85
CA CYS A 198 -5.76 10.27 12.94
C CYS A 198 -5.10 11.41 13.75
N LYS A 199 -4.56 12.44 13.10
CA LYS A 199 -4.00 13.62 13.78
C LYS A 199 -5.03 14.38 14.62
N ARG A 200 -6.28 14.41 14.19
CA ARG A 200 -7.38 15.05 14.93
C ARG A 200 -7.98 14.15 16.02
N GLY A 201 -7.51 12.91 16.18
CA GLY A 201 -8.05 11.95 17.15
C GLY A 201 -9.46 11.45 16.80
N ILE A 202 -9.91 11.58 15.54
CA ILE A 202 -11.21 11.09 15.06
C ILE A 202 -11.15 9.59 14.82
N VAL A 203 -9.97 9.09 14.42
CA VAL A 203 -9.62 7.68 14.40
C VAL A 203 -8.35 7.45 15.21
N ASP A 204 -8.17 6.23 15.69
CA ASP A 204 -7.06 5.83 16.56
C ASP A 204 -5.80 5.41 15.80
N GLY A 205 -5.91 5.19 14.49
CA GLY A 205 -4.79 4.80 13.65
C GLY A 205 -5.15 4.72 12.16
N VAL A 206 -4.13 4.63 11.33
CA VAL A 206 -4.26 4.45 9.88
C VAL A 206 -3.73 3.08 9.50
N LEU A 207 -4.54 2.27 8.84
CA LEU A 207 -4.15 1.00 8.25
C LEU A 207 -3.86 1.19 6.76
N SER A 208 -2.60 1.18 6.38
CA SER A 208 -2.13 1.35 5.01
C SER A 208 -0.78 0.66 4.79
N GLU A 209 -0.35 0.50 3.55
CA GLU A 209 1.03 0.10 3.20
C GLU A 209 1.77 1.24 2.48
N ASP A 210 1.16 2.42 2.42
CA ASP A 210 1.75 3.60 1.83
C ASP A 210 2.48 4.45 2.86
N THR A 211 3.76 4.69 2.62
CA THR A 211 4.60 5.48 3.53
C THR A 211 4.34 6.98 3.47
N ASP A 212 3.50 7.46 2.52
CA ASP A 212 3.06 8.85 2.48
C ASP A 212 2.25 9.22 3.74
N VAL A 213 1.58 8.24 4.37
CA VAL A 213 0.92 8.39 5.67
C VAL A 213 1.88 8.95 6.74
N LEU A 214 3.16 8.52 6.72
CA LEU A 214 4.19 9.07 7.62
C LEU A 214 4.61 10.49 7.21
N ALA A 215 4.71 10.78 5.90
CA ALA A 215 5.02 12.13 5.43
C ALA A 215 3.91 13.13 5.79
N TYR A 216 2.64 12.70 5.79
CA TYR A 216 1.51 13.48 6.34
C TYR A 216 1.53 13.58 7.87
N GLY A 217 2.39 12.86 8.57
CA GLY A 217 2.57 12.93 10.02
C GLY A 217 1.46 12.22 10.81
N SER A 218 0.93 11.11 10.33
CA SER A 218 -0.03 10.30 11.08
C SER A 218 0.60 9.76 12.36
N PRO A 219 0.01 9.99 13.55
CA PRO A 219 0.56 9.53 14.82
C PRO A 219 0.75 8.02 14.89
N ILE A 220 -0.23 7.26 14.38
CA ILE A 220 -0.26 5.80 14.41
C ILE A 220 -0.43 5.26 12.99
N PHE A 221 0.56 4.50 12.56
CA PHE A 221 0.57 3.85 11.26
C PHE A 221 0.67 2.34 11.43
N LEU A 222 -0.37 1.63 11.00
CA LEU A 222 -0.47 0.17 10.98
C LEU A 222 -0.24 -0.30 9.55
N THR A 223 0.66 -1.25 9.38
CA THR A 223 1.03 -1.76 8.05
C THR A 223 1.23 -3.27 8.07
N LYS A 224 1.35 -3.90 6.90
CA LYS A 224 1.60 -5.33 6.76
C LYS A 224 0.62 -6.21 7.54
N ILE A 225 -0.67 -5.90 7.44
CA ILE A 225 -1.67 -6.73 8.10
C ILE A 225 -1.62 -8.18 7.61
N ASP A 226 -1.58 -9.12 8.55
CA ASP A 226 -1.77 -10.55 8.35
C ASP A 226 -3.15 -10.95 8.89
N THR A 227 -4.11 -11.09 7.99
CA THR A 227 -5.50 -11.44 8.32
C THR A 227 -5.66 -12.89 8.77
N LYS A 228 -4.63 -13.72 8.65
CA LYS A 228 -4.64 -15.12 9.09
C LYS A 228 -4.22 -15.25 10.55
N ASN A 229 -3.20 -14.48 10.95
CA ASN A 229 -2.61 -14.53 12.29
C ASN A 229 -3.07 -13.36 13.18
N ASP A 230 -3.94 -12.48 12.69
CA ASP A 230 -4.43 -11.28 13.39
C ASP A 230 -3.32 -10.35 13.87
N THR A 231 -2.27 -10.20 13.07
CA THR A 231 -1.13 -9.35 13.38
C THR A 231 -0.94 -8.24 12.34
N CYS A 232 -0.25 -7.20 12.75
CA CYS A 232 0.22 -6.13 11.88
C CYS A 232 1.53 -5.57 12.42
N VAL A 233 2.15 -4.66 11.66
CA VAL A 233 3.30 -3.88 12.11
C VAL A 233 2.82 -2.49 12.47
N LEU A 234 3.00 -2.13 13.74
CA LEU A 234 2.76 -0.78 14.27
C LEU A 234 4.02 0.07 14.09
N ILE A 235 3.81 1.30 13.63
CA ILE A 235 4.83 2.36 13.59
C ILE A 235 4.21 3.60 14.23
N LYS A 236 4.83 4.11 15.30
CA LYS A 236 4.46 5.37 15.91
C LYS A 236 5.34 6.49 15.37
N TYR A 237 4.71 7.52 14.84
CA TYR A 237 5.42 8.63 14.19
C TYR A 237 6.42 9.35 15.11
N GLU A 238 6.02 9.57 16.35
CA GLU A 238 6.89 10.21 17.37
C GLU A 238 8.16 9.38 17.62
N GLU A 239 8.03 8.05 17.77
CA GLU A 239 9.18 7.14 17.94
C GLU A 239 10.13 7.16 16.73
N VAL A 240 9.59 7.35 15.51
CA VAL A 240 10.41 7.53 14.30
C VAL A 240 11.23 8.83 14.39
N LEU A 241 10.59 9.95 14.75
CA LEU A 241 11.26 11.24 14.88
C LEU A 241 12.35 11.20 15.94
N GLU A 242 12.05 10.66 17.12
CA GLU A 242 13.01 10.51 18.23
C GLU A 242 14.21 9.64 17.83
N SER A 243 13.96 8.48 17.23
CA SER A 243 15.02 7.54 16.81
C SER A 243 15.93 8.14 15.74
N LEU A 244 15.37 8.91 14.81
CA LEU A 244 16.14 9.61 13.78
C LEU A 244 16.76 10.92 14.26
N LYS A 245 16.34 11.43 15.43
CA LYS A 245 16.69 12.75 15.99
C LYS A 245 16.36 13.89 15.00
N LEU A 246 15.18 13.83 14.40
CA LEU A 246 14.66 14.80 13.45
C LEU A 246 13.41 15.48 13.99
N THR A 247 13.21 16.76 13.63
CA THR A 247 11.90 17.41 13.79
C THR A 247 10.93 16.96 12.69
N GLN A 248 9.65 17.32 12.83
CA GLN A 248 8.64 17.02 11.79
C GLN A 248 9.02 17.62 10.44
N GLU A 249 9.49 18.87 10.43
CA GLU A 249 9.91 19.58 9.21
C GLU A 249 11.12 18.88 8.57
N GLN A 250 12.09 18.48 9.38
CA GLN A 250 13.28 17.76 8.90
C GLN A 250 12.92 16.38 8.35
N PHE A 251 11.98 15.69 8.99
CA PHE A 251 11.49 14.41 8.48
C PHE A 251 10.73 14.57 7.16
N LEU A 252 9.91 15.61 7.02
CA LEU A 252 9.24 15.93 5.76
C LEU A 252 10.26 16.25 4.66
N ASP A 253 11.29 17.05 4.95
CA ASP A 253 12.39 17.32 4.03
C ASP A 253 13.14 16.05 3.63
N LEU A 254 13.36 15.14 4.56
CA LEU A 254 13.92 13.83 4.27
C LEU A 254 13.02 13.05 3.30
N CYS A 255 11.71 13.02 3.51
CA CYS A 255 10.74 12.38 2.61
C CYS A 255 10.79 12.98 1.19
N ILE A 256 10.82 14.32 1.09
CA ILE A 256 10.93 15.04 -0.18
C ILE A 256 12.25 14.69 -0.89
N MET A 257 13.36 14.67 -0.18
CA MET A 257 14.66 14.29 -0.74
C MET A 257 14.76 12.82 -1.13
N CYS A 258 14.06 11.93 -0.44
CA CYS A 258 13.92 10.53 -0.86
C CYS A 258 13.11 10.40 -2.16
N GLY A 259 12.23 11.34 -2.43
CA GLY A 259 11.31 11.38 -3.55
C GLY A 259 9.96 10.78 -3.22
N CYS A 260 8.92 11.53 -3.52
CA CYS A 260 7.52 11.15 -3.39
C CYS A 260 6.81 11.22 -4.75
N ASP A 261 5.50 11.06 -4.76
CA ASP A 261 4.69 11.12 -5.96
C ASP A 261 4.58 12.55 -6.57
N TYR A 262 4.94 13.58 -5.79
CA TYR A 262 4.86 15.00 -6.20
C TYR A 262 6.18 15.58 -6.72
N ASN A 263 7.30 14.86 -6.58
CA ASN A 263 8.60 15.35 -6.98
C ASN A 263 9.54 14.25 -7.49
N LYS A 264 10.57 14.66 -8.23
CA LYS A 264 11.66 13.80 -8.66
C LYS A 264 12.83 13.88 -7.69
N ASN A 265 13.61 12.79 -7.62
CA ASN A 265 14.83 12.77 -6.81
C ASN A 265 15.97 13.56 -7.49
N ILE A 266 16.86 14.10 -6.66
CA ILE A 266 18.16 14.58 -7.15
C ILE A 266 18.97 13.37 -7.64
N PRO A 267 19.53 13.42 -8.86
CA PRO A 267 20.32 12.31 -9.39
C PRO A 267 21.44 11.86 -8.44
N LYS A 268 21.56 10.56 -8.23
CA LYS A 268 22.58 9.92 -7.36
C LYS A 268 22.45 10.22 -5.85
N ILE A 269 21.38 10.90 -5.42
CA ILE A 269 21.03 11.11 -4.02
C ILE A 269 19.82 10.24 -3.69
N GLY A 270 20.04 9.16 -2.95
CA GLY A 270 19.00 8.27 -2.44
C GLY A 270 18.82 8.44 -0.94
N GLY A 271 17.94 7.64 -0.32
CA GLY A 271 17.52 7.79 1.07
C GLY A 271 18.64 7.95 2.09
N GLU A 272 19.72 7.17 1.99
CA GLU A 272 20.86 7.28 2.94
C GLU A 272 21.58 8.62 2.86
N LYS A 273 21.86 9.09 1.64
CA LYS A 273 22.49 10.40 1.45
C LYS A 273 21.55 11.52 1.90
N SER A 274 20.26 11.40 1.56
CA SER A 274 19.23 12.34 2.00
C SER A 274 19.19 12.46 3.53
N PHE A 275 19.17 11.33 4.24
CA PHE A 275 19.21 11.30 5.69
C PHE A 275 20.48 11.98 6.25
N ASN A 276 21.66 11.63 5.71
CA ASN A 276 22.91 12.22 6.18
C ASN A 276 22.96 13.73 5.96
N TYR A 277 22.42 14.23 4.84
CA TYR A 277 22.38 15.65 4.54
C TYR A 277 21.39 16.39 5.45
N ILE A 278 20.17 15.89 5.61
CA ILE A 278 19.18 16.50 6.52
C ILE A 278 19.67 16.47 7.97
N SER A 279 20.26 15.36 8.43
CA SER A 279 20.82 15.30 9.79
C SER A 279 21.91 16.35 10.03
N LYS A 280 22.73 16.65 9.00
CA LYS A 280 23.83 17.60 9.09
C LYS A 280 23.40 19.04 8.86
N TYR A 281 22.65 19.30 7.81
CA TYR A 281 22.34 20.66 7.35
C TYR A 281 20.95 21.16 7.76
N LYS A 282 20.10 20.26 8.25
CA LYS A 282 18.79 20.54 8.85
C LYS A 282 17.65 20.88 7.89
N SER A 283 17.91 21.46 6.71
CA SER A 283 16.88 21.76 5.71
C SER A 283 17.43 21.61 4.28
N ILE A 284 16.52 21.52 3.31
CA ILE A 284 16.87 21.45 1.88
C ILE A 284 17.58 22.71 1.43
N GLU A 285 17.16 23.88 1.92
CA GLU A 285 17.78 25.18 1.60
C GLU A 285 19.22 25.27 2.11
N GLU A 286 19.49 24.73 3.30
CA GLU A 286 20.85 24.69 3.83
C GLU A 286 21.73 23.69 3.07
N ILE A 287 21.16 22.60 2.57
CA ILE A 287 21.89 21.66 1.70
C ILE A 287 22.28 22.35 0.39
N GLU A 288 21.35 23.08 -0.23
CA GLU A 288 21.60 23.84 -1.47
C GLU A 288 22.77 24.82 -1.27
N ARG A 289 22.72 25.64 -0.22
CA ARG A 289 23.75 26.65 0.08
C ARG A 289 25.12 26.02 0.35
N ASN A 290 25.18 24.97 1.18
CA ASN A 290 26.45 24.42 1.66
C ASN A 290 27.09 23.41 0.72
N MET A 291 26.30 22.73 -0.12
CA MET A 291 26.76 21.65 -0.98
C MET A 291 26.80 22.04 -2.46
N ASN A 292 26.29 23.22 -2.81
CA ASN A 292 26.14 23.70 -4.19
C ASN A 292 25.43 22.64 -5.07
N ILE A 293 24.35 22.05 -4.54
CA ILE A 293 23.52 21.05 -5.20
C ILE A 293 22.26 21.75 -5.71
N ASP A 294 21.92 21.53 -7.00
CA ASP A 294 20.64 21.98 -7.54
C ASP A 294 19.50 21.16 -6.94
N VAL A 295 18.65 21.81 -6.13
CA VAL A 295 17.48 21.22 -5.49
C VAL A 295 16.17 21.56 -6.20
N THR A 296 16.19 22.28 -7.30
CA THR A 296 14.99 22.73 -8.04
C THR A 296 14.10 21.57 -8.47
N VAL A 297 14.71 20.42 -8.81
CA VAL A 297 14.00 19.19 -9.18
C VAL A 297 13.09 18.64 -8.06
N LEU A 298 13.35 19.00 -6.80
CA LEU A 298 12.55 18.58 -5.66
C LEU A 298 11.22 19.34 -5.55
N ASN A 299 11.14 20.56 -6.14
CA ASN A 299 9.99 21.45 -5.96
C ASN A 299 9.55 21.52 -4.47
N HIS A 300 10.54 21.59 -3.56
CA HIS A 300 10.37 21.27 -2.15
C HIS A 300 9.41 22.21 -1.42
N VAL A 301 9.37 23.50 -1.79
CA VAL A 301 8.44 24.47 -1.18
C VAL A 301 7.00 24.03 -1.46
N ARG A 302 6.66 23.78 -2.74
CA ARG A 302 5.32 23.33 -3.12
C ARG A 302 5.00 21.93 -2.58
N THR A 303 5.97 21.05 -2.56
CA THR A 303 5.78 19.69 -2.04
C THR A 303 5.51 19.72 -0.52
N ARG A 304 6.18 20.59 0.26
CA ARG A 304 5.85 20.80 1.68
C ARG A 304 4.41 21.30 1.85
N GLU A 305 3.96 22.26 1.03
CA GLU A 305 2.58 22.75 1.07
C GLU A 305 1.58 21.62 0.87
N LEU A 306 1.81 20.71 -0.10
CA LEU A 306 0.92 19.58 -0.36
C LEU A 306 0.78 18.64 0.85
N PHE A 307 1.86 18.43 1.63
CA PHE A 307 1.82 17.60 2.84
C PHE A 307 1.28 18.32 4.08
N THR A 308 1.29 19.66 4.11
CA THR A 308 0.95 20.43 5.33
C THR A 308 -0.32 21.27 5.21
N ASN A 309 -0.63 21.77 4.01
CA ASN A 309 -1.75 22.69 3.75
C ASN A 309 -2.74 22.08 2.75
N TYR A 310 -3.36 20.97 3.13
CA TYR A 310 -4.36 20.27 2.36
C TYR A 310 -5.80 20.62 2.80
N GLU A 311 -6.76 20.42 1.90
CA GLU A 311 -8.17 20.55 2.22
C GLU A 311 -8.59 19.46 3.21
N ARG A 312 -9.22 19.87 4.32
CA ARG A 312 -9.71 18.96 5.35
C ARG A 312 -11.17 18.61 5.12
N HIS A 313 -11.49 17.34 5.31
CA HIS A 313 -12.87 16.91 5.33
C HIS A 313 -13.54 17.36 6.64
N GLU A 314 -14.80 17.82 6.56
CA GLU A 314 -15.55 18.36 7.72
C GLU A 314 -16.01 17.31 8.74
N VAL A 315 -15.72 16.03 8.52
CA VAL A 315 -16.05 14.96 9.46
C VAL A 315 -15.48 15.26 10.84
N LYS A 316 -16.35 15.27 11.83
CA LYS A 316 -16.01 15.49 13.25
C LYS A 316 -16.01 14.20 14.06
N LYS A 317 -16.80 13.21 13.63
CA LYS A 317 -16.94 11.91 14.30
C LYS A 317 -17.18 10.83 13.26
N ILE A 318 -16.54 9.69 13.41
CA ILE A 318 -16.79 8.48 12.61
C ILE A 318 -17.75 7.58 13.39
N LEU A 319 -18.78 7.12 12.72
CA LEU A 319 -19.71 6.14 13.30
C LEU A 319 -19.01 4.79 13.52
N TYR A 320 -19.51 4.03 14.48
CA TYR A 320 -19.12 2.63 14.65
C TYR A 320 -19.69 1.78 13.51
N CYS A 321 -19.04 0.66 13.22
CA CYS A 321 -19.58 -0.33 12.29
C CYS A 321 -20.91 -0.87 12.85
N GLY A 322 -21.93 -0.96 12.00
CA GLY A 322 -23.24 -1.47 12.38
C GLY A 322 -23.35 -2.98 12.30
N SER A 323 -24.59 -3.48 12.41
CA SER A 323 -24.93 -4.90 12.29
C SER A 323 -25.37 -5.21 10.87
N PRO A 324 -24.69 -6.12 10.15
CA PRO A 324 -25.02 -6.48 8.77
C PRO A 324 -26.38 -7.17 8.63
N ASP A 325 -27.02 -6.96 7.48
CA ASP A 325 -28.10 -7.82 7.00
C ASP A 325 -27.52 -9.07 6.33
N PHE A 326 -27.38 -10.15 7.07
CA PHE A 326 -26.71 -11.38 6.60
C PHE A 326 -27.46 -12.10 5.47
N GLU A 327 -28.75 -11.84 5.23
CA GLU A 327 -29.41 -12.40 4.05
C GLU A 327 -28.96 -11.65 2.80
N LYS A 328 -28.86 -10.32 2.84
CA LYS A 328 -28.27 -9.54 1.75
C LYS A 328 -26.78 -9.85 1.55
N VAL A 329 -26.03 -10.10 2.63
CA VAL A 329 -24.62 -10.54 2.53
C VAL A 329 -24.50 -11.85 1.77
N LYS A 330 -25.37 -12.83 2.03
CA LYS A 330 -25.39 -14.13 1.30
C LYS A 330 -25.68 -13.93 -0.18
N GLU A 331 -26.68 -13.11 -0.51
CA GLU A 331 -27.05 -12.81 -1.89
C GLU A 331 -25.88 -12.13 -2.62
N PHE A 332 -25.32 -11.08 -2.06
CA PHE A 332 -24.17 -10.39 -2.61
C PHE A 332 -22.96 -11.32 -2.82
N MET A 333 -22.66 -12.19 -1.85
CA MET A 333 -21.56 -13.15 -1.94
C MET A 333 -21.78 -14.13 -3.09
N LYS A 334 -23.01 -14.65 -3.24
CA LYS A 334 -23.39 -15.54 -4.34
C LYS A 334 -23.21 -14.88 -5.70
N ASP A 335 -23.72 -13.65 -5.86
CA ASP A 335 -23.69 -12.91 -7.11
C ASP A 335 -22.28 -12.52 -7.54
N ASN A 336 -21.38 -12.34 -6.58
CA ASN A 336 -19.97 -11.98 -6.83
C ASN A 336 -19.00 -13.17 -6.69
N GLY A 337 -19.49 -14.42 -6.60
CA GLY A 337 -18.66 -15.62 -6.53
C GLY A 337 -17.76 -15.68 -5.28
N ILE A 338 -18.18 -15.04 -4.16
CA ILE A 338 -17.43 -15.02 -2.91
C ILE A 338 -17.75 -16.28 -2.12
N ASN A 339 -16.75 -17.11 -1.89
CA ASN A 339 -16.91 -18.35 -1.12
C ASN A 339 -16.27 -18.19 0.28
N ILE A 340 -17.04 -17.68 1.22
CA ILE A 340 -16.66 -17.51 2.63
C ILE A 340 -17.76 -18.14 3.50
N ASP A 341 -17.37 -18.72 4.61
CA ASP A 341 -18.29 -19.24 5.64
C ASP A 341 -19.07 -18.07 6.27
N ILE A 342 -20.36 -18.01 5.97
CA ILE A 342 -21.24 -16.93 6.41
C ILE A 342 -21.43 -16.92 7.93
N GLU A 343 -21.44 -18.08 8.60
CA GLU A 343 -21.60 -18.15 10.04
C GLU A 343 -20.33 -17.67 10.76
N LYS A 344 -19.17 -17.96 10.19
CA LYS A 344 -17.91 -17.42 10.67
C LYS A 344 -17.81 -15.90 10.44
N LEU A 345 -18.35 -15.39 9.32
CA LEU A 345 -18.44 -13.95 9.09
C LEU A 345 -19.42 -13.32 10.08
N ARG A 346 -20.60 -13.94 10.32
CA ARG A 346 -21.60 -13.46 11.26
C ARG A 346 -21.02 -13.36 12.67
N SER A 347 -20.31 -14.39 13.15
CA SER A 347 -19.71 -14.39 14.48
C SER A 347 -18.68 -13.27 14.71
N SER A 348 -18.07 -12.74 13.65
CA SER A 348 -17.15 -11.61 13.77
C SER A 348 -17.83 -10.23 13.93
N PHE A 349 -19.15 -10.15 13.79
CA PHE A 349 -19.94 -8.94 14.03
C PHE A 349 -20.80 -8.98 15.29
N VAL A 350 -21.00 -10.19 15.85
CA VAL A 350 -21.79 -10.38 17.07
C VAL A 350 -20.83 -10.35 18.25
N HIS A 351 -20.80 -9.23 18.94
CA HIS A 351 -20.15 -9.12 20.25
C HIS A 351 -21.24 -9.15 21.29
N GLU A 352 -21.29 -10.20 22.07
CA GLU A 352 -22.26 -10.33 23.16
C GLU A 352 -22.00 -9.20 24.17
N ASP A 353 -23.03 -8.40 24.45
CA ASP A 353 -23.13 -7.48 25.58
C ASP A 353 -22.45 -6.09 25.52
N LEU A 354 -22.04 -5.56 24.37
CA LEU A 354 -21.58 -4.18 24.30
C LEU A 354 -22.56 -3.30 23.53
N ILE A 355 -23.38 -2.55 24.25
CA ILE A 355 -24.20 -1.45 23.70
C ILE A 355 -23.29 -0.22 23.61
N PHE A 356 -22.80 0.09 22.41
CA PHE A 356 -22.14 1.37 22.15
C PHE A 356 -23.21 2.47 22.10
N VAL A 357 -23.29 3.27 23.13
CA VAL A 357 -24.12 4.49 23.12
C VAL A 357 -23.27 5.60 22.51
N ASP A 358 -23.68 6.06 21.33
CA ASP A 358 -23.14 7.28 20.76
C ASP A 358 -23.67 8.48 21.56
N GLU A 359 -22.85 9.05 22.47
CA GLU A 359 -23.09 10.34 23.11
C GLU A 359 -22.80 11.51 22.18
#